data_ac856a4eb336b5f5e8b9698a00ed061c
#
_entry.id   ac856a4eb336b5f5e8b9698a00ed061c
#
_cell.length_a   1.000
_cell.length_b   1.000
_cell.length_c   1.000
_cell.angle_alpha   90.00
_cell.angle_beta   90.00
_cell.angle_gamma   90.00
#
_symmetry.space_group_name_H-M   'P 1'
#
loop_
_entity.id
_entity.type
_entity.pdbx_description
1 polymer ?
#
loop_
_entity_poly.entity_id
_entity_poly.type
_entity_poly.pdbx_seq_one_letter_code
_entity_poly.pdbx_strand_id
1 'polypeptide(L)'
;MSEVVCEDLLKVYKTGKIEVVALRGLNLKVDSGELRAVAGPSGSGKSTLINIIGGITKPTAGKVYVDGINIIDLPEKELVKYRRNRVGIVFQFFNLVPTLTAIENVELPMVLGGVPYTKRKERAKELLRMVGLEHRMYHKPSELSGGEQQRVAIAAALANDPPLILADEPTGELDSVTSMQIAELFRRLNKELGKTMIIVTHDLSIARIADRISKIVDGTISETIIPAEMKVVEEIAPSLHERVVMLEEKKEKIMAEIEKLKREMAEEKITPDEFVERYTNLKRKLREIEDELSGLRV
;
A
#
# COMPACT_ATOMS: atom_id res chain seq x y z
N MET A 1 18.62 -8.03 -9.54
CA MET A 1 18.21 -7.27 -8.35
C MET A 1 18.62 -5.82 -8.55
N SER A 2 17.85 -4.84 -8.06
CA SER A 2 18.17 -3.42 -8.25
C SER A 2 18.08 -2.67 -6.93
N GLU A 3 19.11 -1.86 -6.60
CA GLU A 3 19.03 -0.87 -5.53
C GLU A 3 18.38 0.41 -6.05
N VAL A 4 17.52 1.04 -5.25
CA VAL A 4 16.89 2.32 -5.58
C VAL A 4 17.21 3.34 -4.51
N VAL A 5 17.77 4.51 -4.92
CA VAL A 5 18.06 5.63 -4.03
C VAL A 5 17.43 6.90 -4.60
N CYS A 6 16.56 7.52 -3.82
CA CYS A 6 15.97 8.82 -4.11
C CYS A 6 16.60 9.86 -3.19
N GLU A 7 17.10 10.95 -3.76
CA GLU A 7 17.75 12.04 -3.03
C GLU A 7 17.03 13.37 -3.27
N ASP A 8 16.54 13.97 -2.20
CA ASP A 8 15.91 15.29 -2.16
C ASP A 8 14.86 15.53 -3.25
N LEU A 9 14.00 14.52 -3.50
CA LEU A 9 13.01 14.59 -4.56
C LEU A 9 11.97 15.68 -4.29
N LEU A 10 11.93 16.67 -5.17
CA LEU A 10 10.90 17.69 -5.24
C LEU A 10 10.06 17.48 -6.50
N LYS A 11 8.74 17.47 -6.36
CA LYS A 11 7.83 17.49 -7.50
C LYS A 11 6.71 18.50 -7.30
N VAL A 12 6.66 19.47 -8.21
CA VAL A 12 5.61 20.49 -8.29
C VAL A 12 4.84 20.30 -9.58
N TYR A 13 3.53 20.14 -9.49
CA TYR A 13 2.62 20.17 -10.62
C TYR A 13 2.01 21.57 -10.75
N LYS A 14 2.00 22.11 -11.97
CA LYS A 14 1.41 23.41 -12.27
C LYS A 14 0.22 23.24 -13.20
N THR A 15 -0.95 23.65 -12.75
CA THR A 15 -2.18 23.65 -13.54
C THR A 15 -2.75 25.07 -13.55
N GLY A 16 -2.43 25.84 -14.58
CA GLY A 16 -2.77 27.25 -14.66
C GLY A 16 -2.10 28.04 -13.54
N LYS A 17 -2.89 28.65 -12.63
CA LYS A 17 -2.39 29.41 -11.46
C LYS A 17 -2.20 28.58 -10.20
N ILE A 18 -2.58 27.30 -10.22
CA ILE A 18 -2.50 26.42 -9.05
C ILE A 18 -1.20 25.64 -9.12
N GLU A 19 -0.43 25.68 -8.04
CA GLU A 19 0.76 24.87 -7.84
C GLU A 19 0.50 23.87 -6.73
N VAL A 20 0.72 22.57 -7.02
CA VAL A 20 0.61 21.48 -6.06
C VAL A 20 1.97 20.86 -5.88
N VAL A 21 2.51 20.95 -4.66
CA VAL A 21 3.78 20.32 -4.29
C VAL A 21 3.47 18.88 -3.85
N ALA A 22 3.74 17.93 -4.74
CA ALA A 22 3.46 16.52 -4.49
C ALA A 22 4.57 15.79 -3.72
N LEU A 23 5.84 16.17 -3.93
CA LEU A 23 6.99 15.68 -3.13
C LEU A 23 7.80 16.89 -2.64
N ARG A 24 8.33 16.79 -1.41
CA ARG A 24 8.94 17.91 -0.67
C ARG A 24 10.32 17.55 -0.12
N GLY A 25 11.30 17.26 -0.99
CA GLY A 25 12.64 16.83 -0.56
C GLY A 25 12.62 15.39 -0.03
N LEU A 26 11.89 14.50 -0.73
CA LEU A 26 11.74 13.10 -0.31
C LEU A 26 13.04 12.33 -0.50
N ASN A 27 13.47 11.64 0.55
CA ASN A 27 14.60 10.72 0.55
C ASN A 27 14.10 9.29 0.79
N LEU A 28 14.54 8.33 -0.04
CA LEU A 28 14.17 6.92 0.10
C LEU A 28 15.33 6.05 -0.39
N LYS A 29 15.68 5.03 0.41
CA LYS A 29 16.59 3.98 -0.02
C LYS A 29 15.89 2.64 0.08
N VAL A 30 15.96 1.84 -1.00
CA VAL A 30 15.45 0.46 -1.08
C VAL A 30 16.59 -0.44 -1.49
N ASP A 31 16.90 -1.42 -0.65
CA ASP A 31 17.99 -2.33 -0.88
C ASP A 31 17.68 -3.35 -1.99
N SER A 32 18.71 -3.91 -2.62
CA SER A 32 18.57 -4.89 -3.69
C SER A 32 17.85 -6.17 -3.20
N GLY A 33 16.78 -6.59 -3.88
CA GLY A 33 15.95 -7.75 -3.51
C GLY A 33 14.92 -7.49 -2.42
N GLU A 34 14.88 -6.27 -1.87
CA GLU A 34 13.92 -5.88 -0.83
C GLU A 34 12.50 -5.73 -1.39
N LEU A 35 11.50 -6.16 -0.62
CA LEU A 35 10.11 -5.77 -0.80
C LEU A 35 9.82 -4.60 0.13
N ARG A 36 9.74 -3.39 -0.43
CA ARG A 36 9.42 -2.14 0.28
C ARG A 36 7.97 -1.74 0.08
N ALA A 37 7.26 -1.49 1.17
CA ALA A 37 5.99 -0.77 1.11
C ALA A 37 6.20 0.72 1.38
N VAL A 38 5.52 1.58 0.62
CA VAL A 38 5.40 3.02 0.92
C VAL A 38 3.93 3.29 1.21
N ALA A 39 3.62 3.50 2.49
CA ALA A 39 2.25 3.62 2.97
C ALA A 39 1.92 5.06 3.37
N GLY A 40 0.71 5.52 3.06
CA GLY A 40 0.24 6.85 3.43
C GLY A 40 -1.13 7.20 2.88
N PRO A 41 -1.75 8.30 3.33
CA PRO A 41 -3.08 8.71 2.90
C PRO A 41 -3.12 9.06 1.40
N SER A 42 -4.33 9.14 0.84
CA SER A 42 -4.53 9.64 -0.53
C SER A 42 -3.96 11.06 -0.67
N GLY A 43 -3.33 11.34 -1.81
CA GLY A 43 -2.70 12.65 -2.07
C GLY A 43 -1.32 12.86 -1.41
N SER A 44 -0.77 11.91 -0.64
CA SER A 44 0.54 12.06 0.01
C SER A 44 1.75 12.00 -0.94
N GLY A 45 1.57 11.75 -2.24
CA GLY A 45 2.64 11.71 -3.24
C GLY A 45 3.09 10.31 -3.68
N LYS A 46 2.42 9.24 -3.24
CA LYS A 46 2.77 7.83 -3.54
C LYS A 46 2.91 7.53 -5.03
N SER A 47 1.85 7.76 -5.82
CA SER A 47 1.85 7.54 -7.27
C SER A 47 2.86 8.44 -7.99
N THR A 48 3.08 9.65 -7.48
CA THR A 48 4.12 10.55 -8.00
C THR A 48 5.51 9.94 -7.82
N LEU A 49 5.80 9.38 -6.65
CA LEU A 49 7.07 8.70 -6.36
C LEU A 49 7.28 7.52 -7.30
N ILE A 50 6.29 6.62 -7.44
CA ILE A 50 6.33 5.47 -8.36
C ILE A 50 6.58 5.92 -9.80
N ASN A 51 5.87 6.94 -10.28
CA ASN A 51 6.01 7.46 -11.63
C ASN A 51 7.40 8.08 -11.89
N ILE A 52 8.02 8.67 -10.88
CA ILE A 52 9.39 9.20 -11.00
C ILE A 52 10.39 8.05 -11.04
N ILE A 53 10.32 7.08 -10.11
CA ILE A 53 11.21 5.90 -10.09
C ILE A 53 11.02 5.08 -11.39
N GLY A 54 9.79 4.96 -11.88
CA GLY A 54 9.48 4.28 -13.16
C GLY A 54 9.94 5.02 -14.41
N GLY A 55 10.49 6.23 -14.29
CA GLY A 55 10.92 7.06 -15.43
C GLY A 55 9.77 7.53 -16.32
N ILE A 56 8.54 7.59 -15.79
CA ILE A 56 7.34 8.11 -16.50
C ILE A 56 7.29 9.63 -16.39
N THR A 57 7.62 10.16 -15.22
CA THR A 57 7.59 11.59 -14.92
C THR A 57 8.94 12.02 -14.35
N LYS A 58 9.44 13.19 -14.80
CA LYS A 58 10.65 13.79 -14.22
C LYS A 58 10.30 14.55 -12.93
N PRO A 59 11.15 14.53 -11.90
CA PRO A 59 11.02 15.40 -10.74
C PRO A 59 11.28 16.88 -11.16
N THR A 60 10.88 17.81 -10.30
CA THR A 60 11.22 19.24 -10.44
C THR A 60 12.67 19.48 -10.02
N ALA A 61 13.13 18.77 -8.97
CA ALA A 61 14.51 18.75 -8.50
C ALA A 61 14.78 17.43 -7.77
N GLY A 62 16.04 17.13 -7.47
CA GLY A 62 16.49 15.90 -6.84
C GLY A 62 16.94 14.85 -7.85
N LYS A 63 17.36 13.69 -7.33
CA LYS A 63 17.95 12.60 -8.13
C LYS A 63 17.34 11.26 -7.79
N VAL A 64 17.31 10.35 -8.77
CA VAL A 64 16.93 8.95 -8.58
C VAL A 64 18.00 8.06 -9.18
N TYR A 65 18.63 7.27 -8.34
CA TYR A 65 19.59 6.27 -8.77
C TYR A 65 18.93 4.89 -8.75
N VAL A 66 19.08 4.16 -9.84
CA VAL A 66 18.73 2.75 -9.93
C VAL A 66 20.01 2.00 -10.36
N ASP A 67 20.52 1.12 -9.52
CA ASP A 67 21.80 0.45 -9.69
C ASP A 67 22.97 1.45 -9.93
N GLY A 68 22.98 2.55 -9.20
CA GLY A 68 24.00 3.60 -9.32
C GLY A 68 23.86 4.52 -10.53
N ILE A 69 22.88 4.28 -11.42
CA ILE A 69 22.61 5.13 -12.59
C ILE A 69 21.55 6.18 -12.25
N ASN A 70 21.88 7.47 -12.37
CA ASN A 70 20.88 8.53 -12.24
C ASN A 70 19.94 8.52 -13.44
N ILE A 71 18.72 8.04 -13.25
CA ILE A 71 17.74 7.91 -14.33
C ILE A 71 17.17 9.26 -14.79
N ILE A 72 17.32 10.32 -13.98
CA ILE A 72 16.80 11.65 -14.31
C ILE A 72 17.62 12.33 -15.43
N ASP A 73 18.90 12.00 -15.50
CA ASP A 73 19.81 12.54 -16.52
C ASP A 73 19.78 11.75 -17.83
N LEU A 74 19.06 10.61 -17.87
CA LEU A 74 18.96 9.79 -19.07
C LEU A 74 18.21 10.53 -20.19
N PRO A 75 18.73 10.48 -21.45
CA PRO A 75 17.98 10.93 -22.61
C PRO A 75 16.76 10.02 -22.85
N GLU A 76 15.71 10.54 -23.50
CA GLU A 76 14.44 9.79 -23.67
C GLU A 76 14.63 8.40 -24.29
N LYS A 77 15.55 8.25 -25.25
CA LYS A 77 15.87 6.95 -25.85
C LYS A 77 16.35 5.91 -24.83
N GLU A 78 17.15 6.34 -23.86
CA GLU A 78 17.64 5.45 -22.77
C GLU A 78 16.57 5.25 -21.72
N LEU A 79 15.71 6.24 -21.43
CA LEU A 79 14.54 6.07 -20.56
C LEU A 79 13.54 5.04 -21.13
N VAL A 80 13.34 5.01 -22.46
CA VAL A 80 12.53 3.96 -23.12
C VAL A 80 13.12 2.57 -22.86
N LYS A 81 14.44 2.41 -22.97
CA LYS A 81 15.12 1.13 -22.68
C LYS A 81 15.03 0.79 -21.19
N TYR A 82 15.17 1.77 -20.31
CA TYR A 82 15.02 1.63 -18.87
C TYR A 82 13.63 1.09 -18.54
N ARG A 83 12.55 1.77 -18.98
CA ARG A 83 11.17 1.33 -18.75
C ARG A 83 10.91 -0.07 -19.28
N ARG A 84 11.44 -0.42 -20.45
CA ARG A 84 11.20 -1.71 -21.09
C ARG A 84 11.92 -2.87 -20.41
N ASN A 85 13.17 -2.67 -19.99
CA ASN A 85 14.05 -3.76 -19.60
C ASN A 85 14.36 -3.81 -18.09
N ARG A 86 14.16 -2.69 -17.38
CA ARG A 86 14.58 -2.57 -15.98
C ARG A 86 13.42 -2.46 -15.01
N VAL A 87 12.25 -2.08 -15.50
CA VAL A 87 11.09 -1.80 -14.63
C VAL A 87 9.85 -2.55 -15.14
N GLY A 88 9.18 -3.27 -14.24
CA GLY A 88 7.81 -3.72 -14.42
C GLY A 88 6.89 -2.88 -13.57
N ILE A 89 5.78 -2.39 -14.15
CA ILE A 89 4.83 -1.55 -13.42
C ILE A 89 3.48 -2.25 -13.36
N VAL A 90 2.92 -2.33 -12.16
CA VAL A 90 1.57 -2.82 -11.87
C VAL A 90 0.74 -1.63 -11.41
N PHE A 91 -0.36 -1.34 -12.11
CA PHE A 91 -1.23 -0.20 -11.84
C PHE A 91 -2.49 -0.62 -11.07
N GLN A 92 -3.16 0.34 -10.46
CA GLN A 92 -4.41 0.17 -9.74
C GLN A 92 -5.53 -0.35 -10.67
N PHE A 93 -5.68 0.21 -11.88
CA PHE A 93 -6.72 -0.13 -12.85
C PHE A 93 -6.31 -1.21 -13.86
N PHE A 94 -5.45 -2.16 -13.47
CA PHE A 94 -4.99 -3.30 -14.26
C PHE A 94 -4.27 -2.95 -15.57
N ASN A 95 -4.73 -1.95 -16.32
CA ASN A 95 -4.20 -1.46 -17.60
C ASN A 95 -4.05 -2.56 -18.67
N LEU A 96 -4.97 -3.52 -18.68
CA LEU A 96 -5.03 -4.55 -19.71
C LEU A 96 -5.69 -4.02 -20.98
N VAL A 97 -5.22 -4.50 -22.12
CA VAL A 97 -5.86 -4.22 -23.41
C VAL A 97 -7.11 -5.11 -23.54
N PRO A 98 -8.33 -4.53 -23.57
CA PRO A 98 -9.57 -5.30 -23.41
C PRO A 98 -9.89 -6.23 -24.58
N THR A 99 -9.29 -5.98 -25.75
CA THR A 99 -9.47 -6.82 -26.96
C THR A 99 -8.54 -8.02 -26.99
N LEU A 100 -7.48 -8.03 -26.19
CA LEU A 100 -6.50 -9.10 -26.10
C LEU A 100 -6.87 -10.10 -25.00
N THR A 101 -6.52 -11.36 -25.19
CA THR A 101 -6.61 -12.41 -24.17
C THR A 101 -5.57 -12.17 -23.06
N ALA A 102 -5.68 -12.92 -21.94
CA ALA A 102 -4.70 -12.83 -20.83
C ALA A 102 -3.27 -13.12 -21.33
N ILE A 103 -3.09 -14.18 -22.12
CA ILE A 103 -1.77 -14.53 -22.66
C ILE A 103 -1.22 -13.44 -23.60
N GLU A 104 -2.06 -12.86 -24.45
CA GLU A 104 -1.65 -11.79 -25.36
C GLU A 104 -1.31 -10.49 -24.62
N ASN A 105 -2.02 -10.17 -23.52
CA ASN A 105 -1.66 -9.08 -22.64
C ASN A 105 -0.28 -9.27 -21.98
N VAL A 106 0.05 -10.50 -21.57
CA VAL A 106 1.38 -10.83 -21.02
C VAL A 106 2.45 -10.85 -22.11
N GLU A 107 2.12 -11.22 -23.34
CA GLU A 107 3.05 -11.19 -24.48
C GLU A 107 3.39 -9.74 -24.93
N LEU A 108 2.47 -8.79 -24.75
CA LEU A 108 2.56 -7.44 -25.31
C LEU A 108 3.87 -6.70 -24.97
N PRO A 109 4.35 -6.66 -23.70
CA PRO A 109 5.64 -6.03 -23.37
C PRO A 109 6.82 -6.68 -24.11
N MET A 110 6.78 -7.99 -24.32
CA MET A 110 7.81 -8.75 -25.03
C MET A 110 7.76 -8.50 -26.54
N VAL A 111 6.56 -8.31 -27.13
CA VAL A 111 6.39 -7.88 -28.52
C VAL A 111 7.10 -6.54 -28.75
N LEU A 112 6.85 -5.56 -27.88
CA LEU A 112 7.50 -4.25 -27.93
C LEU A 112 9.02 -4.35 -27.69
N GLY A 113 9.46 -5.38 -27.01
CA GLY A 113 10.86 -5.73 -26.79
C GLY A 113 11.54 -6.43 -27.96
N GLY A 114 10.78 -6.82 -29.00
CA GLY A 114 11.31 -7.57 -30.15
C GLY A 114 11.59 -9.06 -29.86
N VAL A 115 11.00 -9.63 -28.81
CA VAL A 115 11.17 -11.06 -28.46
C VAL A 115 10.45 -11.94 -29.50
N PRO A 116 11.11 -12.99 -30.07
CA PRO A 116 10.50 -13.90 -31.02
C PRO A 116 9.24 -14.59 -30.49
N TYR A 117 8.28 -14.86 -31.38
CA TYR A 117 6.95 -15.40 -31.04
C TYR A 117 7.01 -16.66 -30.16
N THR A 118 7.81 -17.62 -30.52
CA THR A 118 7.93 -18.89 -29.76
C THR A 118 8.38 -18.64 -28.31
N LYS A 119 9.43 -17.83 -28.13
CA LYS A 119 9.97 -17.52 -26.79
C LYS A 119 8.99 -16.73 -25.92
N ARG A 120 8.32 -15.71 -26.50
CA ARG A 120 7.38 -14.90 -25.72
C ARG A 120 6.13 -15.70 -25.33
N LYS A 121 5.64 -16.59 -26.20
CA LYS A 121 4.50 -17.45 -25.91
C LYS A 121 4.79 -18.45 -24.78
N GLU A 122 5.94 -19.07 -24.79
CA GLU A 122 6.39 -19.96 -23.70
C GLU A 122 6.52 -19.18 -22.38
N ARG A 123 7.19 -18.02 -22.42
CA ARG A 123 7.35 -17.16 -21.25
C ARG A 123 6.01 -16.67 -20.70
N ALA A 124 5.07 -16.26 -21.55
CA ALA A 124 3.75 -15.83 -21.12
C ALA A 124 2.97 -16.96 -20.44
N LYS A 125 3.04 -18.19 -20.94
CA LYS A 125 2.45 -19.36 -20.29
C LYS A 125 3.06 -19.64 -18.92
N GLU A 126 4.39 -19.59 -18.82
CA GLU A 126 5.10 -19.75 -17.55
C GLU A 126 4.65 -18.73 -16.51
N LEU A 127 4.59 -17.45 -16.89
CA LEU A 127 4.17 -16.36 -16.01
C LEU A 127 2.70 -16.50 -15.56
N LEU A 128 1.81 -16.89 -16.47
CA LEU A 128 0.40 -17.14 -16.12
C LEU A 128 0.23 -18.34 -15.18
N ARG A 129 1.05 -19.40 -15.31
CA ARG A 129 1.10 -20.48 -14.30
C ARG A 129 1.59 -19.98 -12.96
N MET A 130 2.64 -19.17 -12.94
CA MET A 130 3.22 -18.59 -11.73
C MET A 130 2.21 -17.77 -10.93
N VAL A 131 1.31 -17.05 -11.61
CA VAL A 131 0.23 -16.29 -10.96
C VAL A 131 -1.07 -17.09 -10.79
N GLY A 132 -1.09 -18.40 -11.16
CA GLY A 132 -2.23 -19.31 -10.95
C GLY A 132 -3.35 -19.17 -11.99
N LEU A 133 -3.05 -18.67 -13.20
CA LEU A 133 -4.03 -18.42 -14.27
C LEU A 133 -3.84 -19.30 -15.52
N GLU A 134 -3.23 -20.48 -15.38
CA GLU A 134 -3.06 -21.40 -16.52
C GLU A 134 -4.38 -21.74 -17.22
N HIS A 135 -5.44 -21.95 -16.46
CA HIS A 135 -6.78 -22.30 -16.94
C HIS A 135 -7.55 -21.13 -17.56
N ARG A 136 -7.07 -19.88 -17.40
CA ARG A 136 -7.69 -18.63 -17.87
C ARG A 136 -6.90 -17.91 -18.97
N MET A 137 -5.81 -18.50 -19.46
CA MET A 137 -4.86 -17.79 -20.34
C MET A 137 -5.47 -17.28 -21.67
N TYR A 138 -6.56 -17.89 -22.13
CA TYR A 138 -7.24 -17.49 -23.38
C TYR A 138 -8.51 -16.65 -23.17
N HIS A 139 -8.82 -16.28 -21.92
CA HIS A 139 -9.95 -15.40 -21.62
C HIS A 139 -9.54 -13.93 -21.81
N LYS A 140 -10.52 -13.10 -22.20
CA LYS A 140 -10.37 -11.64 -22.27
C LYS A 140 -10.57 -11.00 -20.90
N PRO A 141 -10.10 -9.76 -20.68
CA PRO A 141 -10.31 -9.06 -19.41
C PRO A 141 -11.77 -9.01 -18.94
N SER A 142 -12.72 -8.85 -19.86
CA SER A 142 -14.15 -8.85 -19.55
C SER A 142 -14.72 -10.18 -19.01
N GLU A 143 -13.97 -11.28 -19.16
CA GLU A 143 -14.32 -12.62 -18.70
C GLU A 143 -13.58 -13.03 -17.43
N LEU A 144 -12.78 -12.10 -16.85
CA LEU A 144 -11.94 -12.28 -15.68
C LEU A 144 -12.46 -11.45 -14.50
N SER A 145 -12.41 -12.00 -13.30
CA SER A 145 -12.61 -11.22 -12.07
C SER A 145 -11.53 -10.16 -11.89
N GLY A 146 -11.77 -9.15 -11.04
CA GLY A 146 -10.78 -8.11 -10.75
C GLY A 146 -9.45 -8.67 -10.26
N GLY A 147 -9.49 -9.67 -9.37
CA GLY A 147 -8.29 -10.35 -8.88
C GLY A 147 -7.56 -11.15 -9.96
N GLU A 148 -8.30 -11.78 -10.90
CA GLU A 148 -7.70 -12.46 -12.06
C GLU A 148 -7.07 -11.44 -13.02
N GLN A 149 -7.73 -10.30 -13.28
CA GLN A 149 -7.16 -9.21 -14.08
C GLN A 149 -5.87 -8.67 -13.46
N GLN A 150 -5.84 -8.46 -12.14
CA GLN A 150 -4.64 -8.02 -11.43
C GLN A 150 -3.50 -9.04 -11.54
N ARG A 151 -3.80 -10.34 -11.43
CA ARG A 151 -2.80 -11.39 -11.65
C ARG A 151 -2.24 -11.38 -13.08
N VAL A 152 -3.07 -11.11 -14.10
CA VAL A 152 -2.59 -10.92 -15.49
C VAL A 152 -1.68 -9.68 -15.58
N ALA A 153 -2.05 -8.56 -14.95
CA ALA A 153 -1.22 -7.34 -14.92
C ALA A 153 0.14 -7.57 -14.23
N ILE A 154 0.17 -8.34 -13.13
CA ILE A 154 1.42 -8.75 -12.47
C ILE A 154 2.26 -9.63 -13.40
N ALA A 155 1.67 -10.60 -14.09
CA ALA A 155 2.38 -11.43 -15.06
C ALA A 155 2.95 -10.60 -16.23
N ALA A 156 2.19 -9.62 -16.73
CA ALA A 156 2.65 -8.69 -17.78
C ALA A 156 3.82 -7.82 -17.30
N ALA A 157 3.79 -7.34 -16.07
CA ALA A 157 4.88 -6.58 -15.48
C ALA A 157 6.19 -7.39 -15.37
N LEU A 158 6.09 -8.72 -15.22
CA LEU A 158 7.23 -9.65 -15.16
C LEU A 158 7.72 -10.13 -16.53
N ALA A 159 7.04 -9.79 -17.63
CA ALA A 159 7.26 -10.37 -18.96
C ALA A 159 8.70 -10.22 -19.46
N ASN A 160 9.29 -9.04 -19.36
CA ASN A 160 10.65 -8.75 -19.79
C ASN A 160 11.71 -9.05 -18.70
N ASP A 161 11.35 -9.78 -17.66
CA ASP A 161 12.22 -10.15 -16.54
C ASP A 161 12.91 -8.95 -15.86
N PRO A 162 12.19 -7.86 -15.56
CA PRO A 162 12.79 -6.66 -14.97
C PRO A 162 13.33 -6.94 -13.56
N PRO A 163 14.46 -6.34 -13.16
CA PRO A 163 14.99 -6.47 -11.81
C PRO A 163 14.21 -5.65 -10.75
N LEU A 164 13.44 -4.65 -11.18
CA LEU A 164 12.64 -3.76 -10.34
C LEU A 164 11.15 -3.85 -10.70
N ILE A 165 10.31 -4.12 -9.72
CA ILE A 165 8.84 -4.08 -9.84
C ILE A 165 8.30 -2.92 -9.02
N LEU A 166 7.48 -2.11 -9.64
CA LEU A 166 6.76 -0.99 -9.02
C LEU A 166 5.27 -1.30 -9.05
N ALA A 167 4.58 -1.16 -7.93
CA ALA A 167 3.13 -1.39 -7.86
C ALA A 167 2.43 -0.18 -7.23
N ASP A 168 1.54 0.44 -8.00
CA ASP A 168 0.76 1.61 -7.58
C ASP A 168 -0.64 1.16 -7.18
N GLU A 169 -0.93 1.15 -5.86
CA GLU A 169 -2.21 0.74 -5.25
C GLU A 169 -2.75 -0.59 -5.85
N PRO A 170 -1.95 -1.70 -5.89
CA PRO A 170 -2.27 -2.89 -6.69
C PRO A 170 -3.50 -3.66 -6.20
N THR A 171 -4.12 -3.24 -5.13
CA THR A 171 -5.29 -3.86 -4.51
C THR A 171 -6.48 -2.90 -4.34
N GLY A 172 -6.33 -1.65 -4.83
CA GLY A 172 -7.32 -0.59 -4.59
C GLY A 172 -8.72 -0.83 -5.17
N GLU A 173 -8.85 -1.73 -6.16
CA GLU A 173 -10.11 -2.10 -6.83
C GLU A 173 -10.62 -3.49 -6.42
N LEU A 174 -10.07 -4.08 -5.34
CA LEU A 174 -10.34 -5.46 -4.95
C LEU A 174 -10.98 -5.52 -3.55
N ASP A 175 -11.76 -6.58 -3.30
CA ASP A 175 -12.21 -6.89 -1.96
C ASP A 175 -11.06 -7.31 -1.04
N SER A 176 -11.27 -7.27 0.28
CA SER A 176 -10.23 -7.51 1.28
C SER A 176 -9.58 -8.90 1.18
N VAL A 177 -10.35 -9.93 0.85
CA VAL A 177 -9.84 -11.31 0.73
C VAL A 177 -8.93 -11.43 -0.49
N THR A 178 -9.40 -10.94 -1.63
CA THR A 178 -8.63 -10.91 -2.88
C THR A 178 -7.38 -10.03 -2.74
N SER A 179 -7.48 -8.90 -2.05
CA SER A 179 -6.37 -7.99 -1.75
C SER A 179 -5.25 -8.69 -1.00
N MET A 180 -5.57 -9.47 0.05
CA MET A 180 -4.57 -10.25 0.78
C MET A 180 -3.92 -11.33 -0.10
N GLN A 181 -4.69 -12.00 -0.96
CA GLN A 181 -4.13 -12.99 -1.90
C GLN A 181 -3.15 -12.35 -2.90
N ILE A 182 -3.44 -11.14 -3.38
CA ILE A 182 -2.53 -10.39 -4.26
C ILE A 182 -1.28 -9.94 -3.49
N ALA A 183 -1.43 -9.48 -2.26
CA ALA A 183 -0.31 -9.13 -1.40
C ALA A 183 0.63 -10.34 -1.17
N GLU A 184 0.08 -11.48 -0.78
CA GLU A 184 0.84 -12.72 -0.62
C GLU A 184 1.52 -13.18 -1.92
N LEU A 185 0.87 -12.98 -3.09
CA LEU A 185 1.49 -13.22 -4.38
C LEU A 185 2.73 -12.36 -4.59
N PHE A 186 2.69 -11.05 -4.29
CA PHE A 186 3.88 -10.18 -4.34
C PHE A 186 4.99 -10.68 -3.41
N ARG A 187 4.65 -11.05 -2.17
CA ARG A 187 5.65 -11.60 -1.21
C ARG A 187 6.29 -12.87 -1.71
N ARG A 188 5.50 -13.80 -2.25
CA ARG A 188 6.00 -15.03 -2.84
C ARG A 188 6.91 -14.75 -4.05
N LEU A 189 6.47 -13.92 -4.99
CA LEU A 189 7.25 -13.56 -6.17
C LEU A 189 8.56 -12.84 -5.81
N ASN A 190 8.56 -11.97 -4.79
CA ASN A 190 9.77 -11.34 -4.32
C ASN A 190 10.78 -12.38 -3.82
N LYS A 191 10.34 -13.35 -3.00
CA LYS A 191 11.21 -14.41 -2.46
C LYS A 191 11.70 -15.38 -3.52
N GLU A 192 10.82 -15.81 -4.44
CA GLU A 192 11.16 -16.80 -5.47
C GLU A 192 12.06 -16.22 -6.56
N LEU A 193 11.83 -14.97 -6.97
CA LEU A 193 12.54 -14.32 -8.07
C LEU A 193 13.69 -13.42 -7.61
N GLY A 194 13.76 -13.10 -6.32
CA GLY A 194 14.78 -12.22 -5.74
C GLY A 194 14.73 -10.76 -6.23
N LYS A 195 13.62 -10.33 -6.82
CA LYS A 195 13.49 -8.98 -7.41
C LYS A 195 13.25 -7.93 -6.36
N THR A 196 13.76 -6.72 -6.58
CA THR A 196 13.40 -5.55 -5.78
C THR A 196 11.99 -5.13 -6.12
N MET A 197 11.15 -4.90 -5.11
CA MET A 197 9.75 -4.52 -5.29
C MET A 197 9.41 -3.31 -4.42
N ILE A 198 8.73 -2.32 -5.00
CA ILE A 198 8.20 -1.16 -4.27
C ILE A 198 6.70 -1.14 -4.49
N ILE A 199 5.93 -1.29 -3.41
CA ILE A 199 4.47 -1.25 -3.43
C ILE A 199 4.03 0.02 -2.71
N VAL A 200 3.24 0.87 -3.37
CA VAL A 200 2.60 1.98 -2.69
C VAL A 200 1.14 1.63 -2.40
N THR A 201 0.67 1.95 -1.19
CA THR A 201 -0.69 1.65 -0.76
C THR A 201 -1.14 2.59 0.36
N HIS A 202 -2.44 2.76 0.51
CA HIS A 202 -3.03 3.38 1.70
C HIS A 202 -3.48 2.32 2.73
N ASP A 203 -3.47 1.04 2.37
CA ASP A 203 -3.85 -0.08 3.25
C ASP A 203 -2.62 -0.63 3.98
N LEU A 204 -2.58 -0.43 5.30
CA LEU A 204 -1.51 -0.93 6.16
C LEU A 204 -1.50 -2.45 6.26
N SER A 205 -2.63 -3.13 6.08
CA SER A 205 -2.69 -4.60 6.10
C SER A 205 -1.90 -5.18 4.92
N ILE A 206 -2.00 -4.55 3.75
CA ILE A 206 -1.22 -4.90 2.56
C ILE A 206 0.26 -4.52 2.75
N ALA A 207 0.55 -3.38 3.37
CA ALA A 207 1.93 -2.96 3.60
C ALA A 207 2.72 -3.93 4.49
N ARG A 208 2.05 -4.66 5.40
CA ARG A 208 2.68 -5.62 6.35
C ARG A 208 3.37 -6.82 5.70
N ILE A 209 3.11 -7.12 4.43
CA ILE A 209 3.84 -8.18 3.71
C ILE A 209 5.28 -7.78 3.39
N ALA A 210 5.62 -6.50 3.43
CA ALA A 210 6.92 -5.96 3.06
C ALA A 210 8.01 -6.25 4.10
N ASP A 211 9.27 -6.16 3.67
CA ASP A 211 10.40 -6.25 4.60
C ASP A 211 10.52 -4.99 5.44
N ARG A 212 10.19 -3.82 4.85
CA ARG A 212 10.12 -2.52 5.54
C ARG A 212 8.95 -1.70 4.99
N ILE A 213 8.37 -0.87 5.85
CA ILE A 213 7.31 0.09 5.52
C ILE A 213 7.87 1.50 5.70
N SER A 214 7.86 2.29 4.64
CA SER A 214 8.15 3.73 4.68
C SER A 214 6.84 4.51 4.69
N LYS A 215 6.61 5.29 5.75
CA LYS A 215 5.40 6.09 5.87
C LYS A 215 5.58 7.43 5.16
N ILE A 216 4.73 7.70 4.17
CA ILE A 216 4.75 8.96 3.42
C ILE A 216 3.60 9.87 3.88
N VAL A 217 3.94 11.11 4.24
CA VAL A 217 2.99 12.15 4.66
C VAL A 217 3.41 13.45 3.98
N ASP A 218 2.47 14.15 3.36
CA ASP A 218 2.69 15.47 2.73
C ASP A 218 3.93 15.54 1.81
N GLY A 219 4.20 14.47 1.07
CA GLY A 219 5.29 14.40 0.12
C GLY A 219 6.68 14.13 0.72
N THR A 220 6.76 13.72 1.99
CA THR A 220 8.02 13.34 2.68
C THR A 220 7.90 11.96 3.30
N ILE A 221 9.03 11.24 3.45
CA ILE A 221 9.08 10.03 4.29
C ILE A 221 9.27 10.47 5.74
N SER A 222 8.29 10.17 6.59
CA SER A 222 8.32 10.52 8.01
C SER A 222 8.97 9.44 8.88
N GLU A 223 8.83 8.18 8.49
CA GLU A 223 9.26 7.02 9.28
C GLU A 223 9.48 5.81 8.37
N THR A 224 10.40 4.92 8.77
CA THR A 224 10.56 3.59 8.16
C THR A 224 10.53 2.53 9.25
N ILE A 225 9.62 1.58 9.14
CA ILE A 225 9.30 0.58 10.16
C ILE A 225 9.58 -0.81 9.58
N ILE A 226 10.08 -1.71 10.43
CA ILE A 226 10.19 -3.15 10.12
C ILE A 226 8.91 -3.83 10.65
N PRO A 227 8.09 -4.49 9.80
CA PRO A 227 6.83 -5.10 10.23
C PRO A 227 6.98 -6.16 11.34
N ALA A 228 8.12 -6.84 11.40
CA ALA A 228 8.42 -7.78 12.49
C ALA A 228 8.51 -7.09 13.87
N GLU A 229 8.92 -5.83 13.91
CA GLU A 229 8.96 -5.02 15.13
C GLU A 229 7.56 -4.50 15.50
N MET A 230 6.68 -4.28 14.51
CA MET A 230 5.28 -3.92 14.76
C MET A 230 4.52 -5.04 15.49
N LYS A 231 4.80 -6.32 15.19
CA LYS A 231 4.17 -7.46 15.89
C LYS A 231 4.48 -7.46 17.39
N VAL A 232 5.68 -7.07 17.78
CA VAL A 232 6.08 -6.98 19.20
C VAL A 232 5.32 -5.85 19.91
N VAL A 233 5.04 -4.75 19.21
CA VAL A 233 4.28 -3.62 19.77
C VAL A 233 2.77 -3.94 19.81
N GLU A 234 2.25 -4.69 18.82
CA GLU A 234 0.83 -5.09 18.77
C GLU A 234 0.51 -6.26 19.71
N GLU A 235 1.45 -7.16 20.01
CA GLU A 235 1.28 -8.18 21.07
C GLU A 235 1.22 -7.53 22.47
N ILE A 236 1.69 -6.27 22.62
CA ILE A 236 1.62 -5.49 23.87
C ILE A 236 0.43 -4.51 23.86
N ALA A 237 -0.04 -4.10 22.69
CA ALA A 237 -1.21 -3.23 22.56
C ALA A 237 -2.45 -4.05 22.18
N PRO A 238 -3.56 -3.94 22.91
CA PRO A 238 -4.79 -4.66 22.58
C PRO A 238 -5.26 -4.28 21.17
N SER A 239 -5.75 -5.27 20.41
CA SER A 239 -6.34 -5.07 19.09
C SER A 239 -7.47 -4.04 19.12
N LEU A 240 -7.81 -3.43 17.99
CA LEU A 240 -8.93 -2.48 17.92
C LEU A 240 -10.22 -3.09 18.49
N HIS A 241 -10.47 -4.37 18.22
CA HIS A 241 -11.60 -5.11 18.75
C HIS A 241 -11.52 -5.27 20.29
N GLU A 242 -10.37 -5.67 20.82
CA GLU A 242 -10.14 -5.78 22.26
C GLU A 242 -10.23 -4.41 22.95
N ARG A 243 -9.73 -3.33 22.32
CA ARG A 243 -9.90 -1.98 22.84
C ARG A 243 -11.37 -1.55 22.90
N VAL A 244 -12.16 -1.85 21.88
CA VAL A 244 -13.60 -1.59 21.87
C VAL A 244 -14.29 -2.39 22.98
N VAL A 245 -14.00 -3.68 23.10
CA VAL A 245 -14.55 -4.54 24.19
C VAL A 245 -14.16 -4.00 25.57
N MET A 246 -12.89 -3.65 25.80
CA MET A 246 -12.44 -3.09 27.07
C MET A 246 -13.10 -1.73 27.38
N LEU A 247 -13.34 -0.89 26.39
CA LEU A 247 -14.04 0.39 26.57
C LEU A 247 -15.52 0.20 26.85
N GLU A 248 -16.17 -0.77 26.18
CA GLU A 248 -17.56 -1.16 26.47
C GLU A 248 -17.73 -1.72 27.88
N GLU A 249 -16.85 -2.61 28.34
CA GLU A 249 -16.83 -3.09 29.72
C GLU A 249 -16.63 -1.96 30.75
N LYS A 250 -15.73 -1.00 30.46
CA LYS A 250 -15.54 0.18 31.34
C LYS A 250 -16.79 1.06 31.37
N LYS A 251 -17.44 1.25 30.22
CA LYS A 251 -18.71 1.98 30.12
C LYS A 251 -19.80 1.35 30.98
N GLU A 252 -19.97 0.03 30.88
CA GLU A 252 -20.94 -0.71 31.69
C GLU A 252 -20.67 -0.59 33.19
N LYS A 253 -19.41 -0.70 33.62
CA LYS A 253 -19.02 -0.50 35.02
C LYS A 253 -19.38 0.90 35.54
N ILE A 254 -19.07 1.94 34.77
CA ILE A 254 -19.40 3.32 35.15
C ILE A 254 -20.92 3.53 35.20
N MET A 255 -21.68 2.95 34.26
CA MET A 255 -23.13 3.01 34.29
C MET A 255 -23.71 2.32 35.53
N ALA A 256 -23.17 1.14 35.89
CA ALA A 256 -23.56 0.44 37.13
C ALA A 256 -23.24 1.26 38.41
N GLU A 257 -22.08 1.96 38.43
CA GLU A 257 -21.72 2.86 39.55
C GLU A 257 -22.68 4.05 39.63
N ILE A 258 -23.08 4.63 38.51
CA ILE A 258 -24.06 5.73 38.48
C ILE A 258 -25.42 5.25 39.02
N GLU A 259 -25.86 4.06 38.62
CA GLU A 259 -27.13 3.51 39.15
C GLU A 259 -27.05 3.19 40.64
N LYS A 260 -25.92 2.68 41.12
CA LYS A 260 -25.67 2.46 42.53
C LYS A 260 -25.72 3.78 43.30
N LEU A 261 -25.05 4.83 42.79
CA LEU A 261 -25.01 6.15 43.43
C LEU A 261 -26.41 6.77 43.51
N LYS A 262 -27.24 6.62 42.50
CA LYS A 262 -28.65 7.05 42.50
C LYS A 262 -29.48 6.36 43.61
N ARG A 263 -29.25 5.04 43.81
CA ARG A 263 -29.92 4.27 44.87
C ARG A 263 -29.45 4.74 46.26
N GLU A 264 -28.14 4.93 46.44
CA GLU A 264 -27.58 5.45 47.70
C GLU A 264 -28.16 6.83 48.07
N MET A 265 -28.40 7.68 47.05
CA MET A 265 -29.06 8.97 47.26
C MET A 265 -30.54 8.80 47.60
N ALA A 266 -31.28 7.92 46.90
CA ALA A 266 -32.70 7.66 47.19
C ALA A 266 -32.94 7.00 48.57
N GLU A 267 -31.95 6.29 49.08
CA GLU A 267 -31.96 5.65 50.39
C GLU A 267 -31.39 6.57 51.52
N GLU A 268 -31.13 7.86 51.19
CA GLU A 268 -30.57 8.89 52.10
C GLU A 268 -29.23 8.49 52.72
N LYS A 269 -28.44 7.62 52.07
CA LYS A 269 -27.14 7.12 52.53
C LYS A 269 -26.00 8.09 52.27
N ILE A 270 -26.18 9.07 51.37
CA ILE A 270 -25.21 10.09 51.00
C ILE A 270 -25.88 11.46 50.97
N THR A 271 -25.10 12.49 51.15
CA THR A 271 -25.59 13.87 51.11
C THR A 271 -25.80 14.34 49.66
N PRO A 272 -26.67 15.35 49.42
CA PRO A 272 -26.86 15.93 48.07
C PRO A 272 -25.57 16.44 47.45
N ASP A 273 -24.69 17.05 48.25
CA ASP A 273 -23.41 17.61 47.77
C ASP A 273 -22.44 16.52 47.34
N GLU A 274 -22.31 15.44 48.13
CA GLU A 274 -21.52 14.23 47.78
C GLU A 274 -22.06 13.56 46.53
N PHE A 275 -23.39 13.48 46.38
CA PHE A 275 -24.02 12.94 45.16
C PHE A 275 -23.64 13.74 43.93
N VAL A 276 -23.76 15.09 43.98
CA VAL A 276 -23.46 15.98 42.85
C VAL A 276 -22.00 15.85 42.43
N GLU A 277 -21.09 15.83 43.37
CA GLU A 277 -19.64 15.72 43.10
C GLU A 277 -19.32 14.39 42.41
N ARG A 278 -19.74 13.27 43.01
CA ARG A 278 -19.47 11.93 42.50
C ARG A 278 -20.17 11.68 41.16
N TYR A 279 -21.40 12.12 40.99
CA TYR A 279 -22.19 11.98 39.74
C TYR A 279 -21.55 12.77 38.59
N THR A 280 -21.11 13.98 38.84
CA THR A 280 -20.44 14.84 37.84
C THR A 280 -19.14 14.21 37.36
N ASN A 281 -18.36 13.63 38.28
CA ASN A 281 -17.10 12.93 37.96
C ASN A 281 -17.35 11.69 37.13
N LEU A 282 -18.32 10.83 37.47
CA LEU A 282 -18.70 9.64 36.71
C LEU A 282 -19.24 9.99 35.32
N LYS A 283 -20.05 11.02 35.20
CA LYS A 283 -20.57 11.52 33.92
C LYS A 283 -19.45 12.02 33.00
N ARG A 284 -18.43 12.70 33.53
CA ARG A 284 -17.26 13.12 32.77
C ARG A 284 -16.51 11.90 32.22
N LYS A 285 -16.20 10.91 33.07
CA LYS A 285 -15.53 9.66 32.66
C LYS A 285 -16.33 8.88 31.60
N LEU A 286 -17.64 8.85 31.73
CA LEU A 286 -18.53 8.19 30.77
C LEU A 286 -18.43 8.88 29.40
N ARG A 287 -18.43 10.20 29.37
CA ARG A 287 -18.30 10.99 28.13
C ARG A 287 -16.94 10.78 27.45
N GLU A 288 -15.86 10.77 28.21
CA GLU A 288 -14.51 10.49 27.68
C GLU A 288 -14.45 9.11 26.99
N ILE A 289 -15.08 8.08 27.57
CA ILE A 289 -15.14 6.74 26.97
C ILE A 289 -16.05 6.74 25.72
N GLU A 290 -17.17 7.44 25.72
CA GLU A 290 -18.07 7.54 24.57
C GLU A 290 -17.42 8.26 23.39
N ASP A 291 -16.65 9.31 23.65
CA ASP A 291 -15.87 10.05 22.65
C ASP A 291 -14.77 9.14 22.06
N GLU A 292 -14.06 8.36 22.88
CA GLU A 292 -13.05 7.41 22.45
C GLU A 292 -13.67 6.27 21.61
N LEU A 293 -14.80 5.70 22.03
CA LEU A 293 -15.54 4.68 21.26
C LEU A 293 -16.05 5.22 19.92
N SER A 294 -16.51 6.45 19.87
CA SER A 294 -16.97 7.07 18.63
C SER A 294 -15.82 7.27 17.63
N GLY A 295 -14.63 7.62 18.12
CA GLY A 295 -13.42 7.77 17.31
C GLY A 295 -12.86 6.44 16.77
N LEU A 296 -13.19 5.31 17.40
CA LEU A 296 -12.77 3.97 16.96
C LEU A 296 -13.77 3.29 15.99
N ARG A 297 -14.98 3.83 15.83
CA ARG A 297 -16.04 3.29 14.96
C ARG A 297 -16.17 3.98 13.60
N VAL A 298 -15.24 4.91 13.26
CA VAL A 298 -15.23 5.66 11.97
C VAL A 298 -14.33 4.96 10.94
#